data_621e41a9b1337d46b1fadcc0a6679df9
#
_entry.id   621e41a9b1337d46b1fadcc0a6679df9
#
_cell.length_a   1.000
_cell.length_b   1.000
_cell.length_c   1.000
_cell.angle_alpha   90.00
_cell.angle_beta   90.00
_cell.angle_gamma   90.00
#
_symmetry.space_group_name_H-M   'P 1'
#
loop_
_entity.id
_entity.type
_entity.pdbx_description
1 polymer ?
#
loop_
_entity_poly.entity_id
_entity_poly.type
_entity_poly.pdbx_seq_one_letter_code
_entity_poly.pdbx_strand_id
1 'polypeptide(L)'
;MPLSGNADEFAAQVKQVQITLQGESYIMSAEFVYQLSEKAKEAMKNGVPLFWDIQVKLLQHREVFWDKTLIDTAIRYRIQYHALLNMYRVRNESDGEVYNFSTLSSALGLMSSIHDFPLIEKNELVPEKNYLCAVKVSFDREALPLPLRPIAYIDPQWYLSSDWTLWPLKK
;
A
#
# COMPACT_ATOMS: atom_id res chain seq x y z
N MET A 1 29.55 16.51 7.15
CA MET A 1 28.15 16.42 7.62
C MET A 1 27.34 15.75 6.54
N PRO A 2 26.88 14.54 6.72
CA PRO A 2 25.92 14.01 5.79
C PRO A 2 24.63 14.78 6.00
N LEU A 3 24.22 15.54 5.01
CA LEU A 3 22.86 16.01 4.90
C LEU A 3 22.01 14.75 4.64
N SER A 4 21.62 14.10 5.73
CA SER A 4 20.48 13.18 5.68
C SER A 4 19.29 14.06 5.36
N GLY A 5 19.13 14.33 4.07
CA GLY A 5 17.91 14.93 3.58
C GLY A 5 16.78 13.97 3.94
N ASN A 6 15.78 14.45 4.62
CA ASN A 6 14.59 13.76 5.08
C ASN A 6 13.75 13.21 3.93
N ALA A 7 14.36 12.41 3.04
CA ALA A 7 13.64 11.77 1.95
C ALA A 7 12.61 10.75 2.44
N ASP A 8 12.75 10.29 3.69
CA ASP A 8 11.85 9.30 4.30
C ASP A 8 10.74 9.93 5.17
N GLU A 9 10.73 11.26 5.30
CA GLU A 9 9.79 11.92 6.21
C GLU A 9 8.33 11.85 5.76
N PHE A 10 8.10 11.66 4.47
CA PHE A 10 6.76 11.70 3.86
C PHE A 10 6.39 10.44 3.08
N ALA A 11 7.17 9.38 3.17
CA ALA A 11 6.92 8.16 2.42
C ALA A 11 6.12 7.14 3.22
N ALA A 12 5.37 6.29 2.55
CA ALA A 12 4.83 5.09 3.15
C ALA A 12 5.95 4.04 3.29
N GLN A 13 5.80 3.13 4.24
CA GLN A 13 6.74 2.04 4.46
C GLN A 13 6.01 0.72 4.69
N VAL A 14 6.55 -0.34 4.11
CA VAL A 14 6.15 -1.72 4.45
C VAL A 14 7.03 -2.14 5.64
N LYS A 15 6.40 -2.32 6.81
CA LYS A 15 7.12 -2.63 8.06
C LYS A 15 7.36 -4.11 8.23
N GLN A 16 6.37 -4.91 7.92
CA GLN A 16 6.42 -6.36 8.15
C GLN A 16 5.52 -7.08 7.16
N VAL A 17 6.00 -8.21 6.67
CA VAL A 17 5.23 -9.14 5.86
C VAL A 17 5.38 -10.53 6.47
N GLN A 18 4.27 -11.22 6.71
CA GLN A 18 4.24 -12.59 7.18
C GLN A 18 3.44 -13.44 6.21
N ILE A 19 4.01 -14.55 5.79
CA ILE A 19 3.35 -15.52 4.92
C ILE A 19 3.29 -16.85 5.67
N THR A 20 2.10 -17.38 5.83
CA THR A 20 1.85 -18.64 6.54
C THR A 20 1.00 -19.57 5.69
N LEU A 21 1.23 -20.87 5.86
CA LEU A 21 0.39 -21.89 5.26
C LEU A 21 -0.74 -22.23 6.24
N GLN A 22 -1.97 -22.00 5.84
CA GLN A 22 -3.16 -22.37 6.59
C GLN A 22 -3.96 -23.39 5.77
N GLY A 23 -3.98 -24.66 6.24
CA GLY A 23 -4.54 -25.75 5.44
C GLY A 23 -3.76 -25.91 4.12
N GLU A 24 -4.43 -25.72 3.01
CA GLU A 24 -3.83 -25.81 1.67
C GLU A 24 -3.56 -24.44 1.03
N SER A 25 -3.81 -23.34 1.76
CA SER A 25 -3.66 -21.98 1.23
C SER A 25 -2.54 -21.23 1.92
N TYR A 26 -1.68 -20.58 1.13
CA TYR A 26 -0.75 -19.56 1.63
C TYR A 26 -1.47 -18.25 1.80
N ILE A 27 -1.39 -17.68 2.99
CA ILE A 27 -1.98 -16.39 3.32
C ILE A 27 -0.91 -15.41 3.77
N MET A 28 -1.17 -14.13 3.50
CA MET A 28 -0.27 -13.04 3.84
C MET A 28 -0.93 -12.09 4.84
N SER A 29 -0.15 -11.68 5.84
CA SER A 29 -0.45 -10.52 6.68
C SER A 29 0.69 -9.52 6.56
N ALA A 30 0.38 -8.24 6.54
CA ALA A 30 1.38 -7.20 6.39
C ALA A 30 1.02 -5.96 7.20
N GLU A 31 2.05 -5.22 7.60
CA GLU A 31 1.91 -3.97 8.33
C GLU A 31 2.60 -2.84 7.57
N PHE A 32 1.96 -1.67 7.56
CA PHE A 32 2.40 -0.49 6.84
C PHE A 32 2.40 0.74 7.74
N VAL A 33 3.22 1.72 7.38
CA VAL A 33 3.21 3.05 8.01
C VAL A 33 3.03 4.10 6.92
N TYR A 34 2.12 5.04 7.17
CA TYR A 34 1.87 6.19 6.31
C TYR A 34 2.33 7.45 7.02
N GLN A 35 3.20 8.22 6.36
CA GLN A 35 3.62 9.53 6.84
C GLN A 35 3.21 10.58 5.82
N LEU A 36 2.18 11.35 6.14
CA LEU A 36 1.67 12.39 5.27
C LEU A 36 2.43 13.69 5.47
N SER A 37 2.81 14.32 4.36
CA SER A 37 3.35 15.67 4.36
C SER A 37 2.29 16.69 4.81
N GLU A 38 2.74 17.89 5.18
CA GLU A 38 1.81 18.98 5.50
C GLU A 38 0.93 19.37 4.30
N LYS A 39 1.49 19.33 3.07
CA LYS A 39 0.71 19.59 1.85
C LYS A 39 -0.37 18.56 1.61
N ALA A 40 -0.08 17.27 1.83
CA ALA A 40 -1.07 16.21 1.72
C ALA A 40 -2.18 16.36 2.76
N LYS A 41 -1.83 16.68 4.00
CA LYS A 41 -2.80 16.94 5.07
C LYS A 41 -3.67 18.16 4.77
N GLU A 42 -3.07 19.23 4.26
CA GLU A 42 -3.80 20.44 3.85
C GLU A 42 -4.79 20.15 2.73
N ALA A 43 -4.35 19.46 1.70
CA ALA A 43 -5.23 19.07 0.59
C ALA A 43 -6.41 18.21 1.09
N MET A 44 -6.14 17.27 1.97
CA MET A 44 -7.20 16.44 2.57
C MET A 44 -8.18 17.29 3.37
N LYS A 45 -7.72 18.23 4.18
CA LYS A 45 -8.57 19.15 4.92
C LYS A 45 -9.46 20.02 4.04
N ASN A 46 -9.01 20.30 2.82
CA ASN A 46 -9.78 21.00 1.81
C ASN A 46 -10.73 20.08 1.02
N GLY A 47 -10.89 18.85 1.46
CA GLY A 47 -11.84 17.90 0.87
C GLY A 47 -11.27 17.08 -0.28
N VAL A 48 -9.97 17.17 -0.58
CA VAL A 48 -9.35 16.37 -1.63
C VAL A 48 -9.25 14.92 -1.18
N PRO A 49 -9.83 13.95 -1.92
CA PRO A 49 -9.64 12.55 -1.62
C PRO A 49 -8.23 12.10 -2.02
N LEU A 50 -7.60 11.31 -1.16
CA LEU A 50 -6.30 10.70 -1.43
C LEU A 50 -6.46 9.19 -1.58
N PHE A 51 -5.73 8.62 -2.55
CA PHE A 51 -5.83 7.19 -2.87
C PHE A 51 -4.49 6.51 -2.72
N TRP A 52 -4.49 5.36 -2.06
CA TRP A 52 -3.36 4.44 -2.00
C TRP A 52 -3.76 3.06 -2.48
N ASP A 53 -2.85 2.46 -3.25
CA ASP A 53 -2.96 1.07 -3.65
C ASP A 53 -1.91 0.25 -2.91
N ILE A 54 -2.35 -0.77 -2.17
CA ILE A 54 -1.45 -1.76 -1.62
C ILE A 54 -1.33 -2.85 -2.68
N GLN A 55 -0.20 -2.86 -3.40
CA GLN A 55 0.07 -3.78 -4.49
C GLN A 55 0.73 -5.05 -3.94
N VAL A 56 0.20 -6.19 -4.33
CA VAL A 56 0.71 -7.50 -3.94
C VAL A 56 0.97 -8.31 -5.20
N LYS A 57 2.21 -8.80 -5.35
CA LYS A 57 2.60 -9.68 -6.43
C LYS A 57 3.21 -10.96 -5.88
N LEU A 58 2.94 -12.07 -6.53
CA LEU A 58 3.66 -13.31 -6.31
C LEU A 58 4.47 -13.63 -7.57
N LEU A 59 5.78 -13.76 -7.39
CA LEU A 59 6.74 -13.96 -8.47
C LEU A 59 7.36 -15.35 -8.35
N GLN A 60 7.44 -16.06 -9.48
CA GLN A 60 8.21 -17.29 -9.58
C GLN A 60 9.59 -16.94 -10.13
N HIS A 61 10.64 -17.26 -9.37
CA HIS A 61 12.01 -17.02 -9.80
C HIS A 61 12.38 -17.89 -11.00
N ARG A 62 13.06 -17.28 -11.99
CA ARG A 62 13.61 -17.95 -13.16
C ARG A 62 15.08 -17.57 -13.33
N GLU A 63 15.93 -18.56 -13.60
CA GLU A 63 17.37 -18.34 -13.74
C GLU A 63 17.76 -17.66 -15.06
N VAL A 64 17.03 -17.94 -16.14
CA VAL A 64 17.38 -17.52 -17.50
C VAL A 64 16.51 -16.38 -18.02
N PHE A 65 15.30 -16.22 -17.48
CA PHE A 65 14.33 -15.22 -17.92
C PHE A 65 13.93 -14.33 -16.75
N TRP A 66 13.18 -13.25 -17.04
CA TRP A 66 12.53 -12.47 -16.00
C TRP A 66 11.65 -13.37 -15.14
N ASP A 67 11.50 -13.00 -13.86
CA ASP A 67 10.60 -13.71 -12.97
C ASP A 67 9.18 -13.70 -13.55
N LYS A 68 8.50 -14.83 -13.39
CA LYS A 68 7.11 -14.94 -13.83
C LYS A 68 6.18 -14.41 -12.75
N THR A 69 5.33 -13.48 -13.11
CA THR A 69 4.28 -12.98 -12.23
C THR A 69 3.11 -13.95 -12.24
N LEU A 70 2.82 -14.55 -11.08
CA LEU A 70 1.68 -15.45 -10.91
C LEU A 70 0.45 -14.70 -10.42
N ILE A 71 0.65 -13.75 -9.50
CA ILE A 71 -0.40 -12.92 -8.91
C ILE A 71 0.04 -11.48 -9.01
N ASP A 72 -0.88 -10.62 -9.46
CA ASP A 72 -0.71 -9.17 -9.48
C ASP A 72 -2.06 -8.56 -9.12
N THR A 73 -2.17 -8.07 -7.90
CA THR A 73 -3.42 -7.53 -7.37
C THR A 73 -3.14 -6.32 -6.49
N ALA A 74 -4.18 -5.55 -6.22
CA ALA A 74 -4.09 -4.39 -5.34
C ALA A 74 -5.35 -4.22 -4.51
N ILE A 75 -5.16 -3.72 -3.30
CA ILE A 75 -6.24 -3.23 -2.44
C ILE A 75 -6.19 -1.71 -2.49
N ARG A 76 -7.26 -1.08 -2.94
CA ARG A 76 -7.33 0.37 -3.10
C ARG A 76 -8.12 0.99 -1.97
N TYR A 77 -7.50 1.94 -1.27
CA TYR A 77 -8.14 2.75 -0.24
C TYR A 77 -8.27 4.20 -0.68
N ARG A 78 -9.44 4.77 -0.40
CA ARG A 78 -9.69 6.21 -0.51
C ARG A 78 -9.87 6.79 0.89
N ILE A 79 -9.13 7.82 1.22
CA ILE A 79 -9.31 8.58 2.45
C ILE A 79 -9.73 10.01 2.12
N GLN A 80 -10.76 10.51 2.80
CA GLN A 80 -11.31 11.85 2.56
C GLN A 80 -11.81 12.44 3.86
N TYR A 81 -11.52 13.73 4.09
CA TYR A 81 -12.03 14.48 5.21
C TYR A 81 -13.36 15.14 4.83
N HIS A 82 -14.37 14.97 5.68
CA HIS A 82 -15.68 15.59 5.55
C HIS A 82 -15.84 16.69 6.61
N ALA A 83 -15.68 17.94 6.19
CA ALA A 83 -15.64 19.09 7.09
C ALA A 83 -16.93 19.26 7.88
N LEU A 84 -18.08 19.04 7.28
CA LEU A 84 -19.39 19.21 7.95
C LEU A 84 -19.59 18.21 9.09
N LEU A 85 -19.01 17.01 8.96
CA LEU A 85 -19.10 15.97 9.98
C LEU A 85 -17.88 15.94 10.90
N ASN A 86 -16.84 16.70 10.54
CA ASN A 86 -15.54 16.68 11.21
C ASN A 86 -14.99 15.24 11.36
N MET A 87 -15.06 14.48 10.28
CA MET A 87 -14.69 13.07 10.27
C MET A 87 -13.86 12.72 9.02
N TYR A 88 -12.96 11.75 9.21
CA TYR A 88 -12.21 11.12 8.13
C TYR A 88 -12.92 9.85 7.69
N ARG A 89 -13.20 9.73 6.41
CA ARG A 89 -13.82 8.55 5.83
C ARG A 89 -12.78 7.75 5.06
N VAL A 90 -12.68 6.48 5.38
CA VAL A 90 -11.85 5.52 4.64
C VAL A 90 -12.79 4.56 3.91
N ARG A 91 -12.62 4.45 2.60
CA ARG A 91 -13.34 3.50 1.79
C ARG A 91 -12.35 2.50 1.17
N ASN A 92 -12.63 1.22 1.36
CA ASN A 92 -11.97 0.18 0.59
C ASN A 92 -12.68 0.07 -0.76
N GLU A 93 -12.04 0.56 -1.82
CA GLU A 93 -12.64 0.56 -3.16
C GLU A 93 -12.75 -0.86 -3.74
N SER A 94 -12.02 -1.83 -3.16
CA SER A 94 -12.05 -3.23 -3.62
C SER A 94 -13.31 -3.98 -3.17
N ASP A 95 -13.82 -3.71 -1.97
CA ASP A 95 -15.03 -4.36 -1.43
C ASP A 95 -16.18 -3.38 -1.18
N GLY A 96 -15.94 -2.08 -1.27
CA GLY A 96 -16.93 -1.03 -1.08
C GLY A 96 -17.23 -0.68 0.38
N GLU A 97 -16.54 -1.28 1.34
CA GLU A 97 -16.75 -0.98 2.77
C GLU A 97 -16.27 0.41 3.13
N VAL A 98 -17.03 1.08 4.00
CA VAL A 98 -16.80 2.47 4.41
C VAL A 98 -16.70 2.55 5.92
N TYR A 99 -15.67 3.25 6.39
CA TYR A 99 -15.41 3.46 7.82
C TYR A 99 -15.22 4.96 8.10
N ASN A 100 -15.74 5.44 9.24
CA ASN A 100 -15.60 6.84 9.64
C ASN A 100 -14.80 6.93 10.94
N PHE A 101 -13.88 7.89 10.99
CA PHE A 101 -12.99 8.11 12.14
C PHE A 101 -12.98 9.59 12.52
N SER A 102 -12.83 9.86 13.80
CA SER A 102 -12.71 11.24 14.29
C SER A 102 -11.30 11.81 14.14
N THR A 103 -10.27 10.95 13.96
CA THR A 103 -8.88 11.38 13.82
C THR A 103 -8.24 10.79 12.59
N LEU A 104 -7.26 11.53 12.04
CA LEU A 104 -6.46 11.04 10.92
C LEU A 104 -5.65 9.79 11.30
N SER A 105 -5.09 9.76 12.50
CA SER A 105 -4.33 8.63 13.00
C SER A 105 -5.13 7.34 12.99
N SER A 106 -6.37 7.39 13.46
CA SER A 106 -7.26 6.22 13.46
C SER A 106 -7.63 5.79 12.04
N ALA A 107 -7.87 6.76 11.15
CA ALA A 107 -8.17 6.47 9.75
C ALA A 107 -6.99 5.79 9.05
N LEU A 108 -5.78 6.31 9.23
CA LEU A 108 -4.57 5.68 8.68
C LEU A 108 -4.31 4.31 9.32
N GLY A 109 -4.69 4.13 10.58
CA GLY A 109 -4.59 2.84 11.27
C GLY A 109 -5.34 1.72 10.59
N LEU A 110 -6.53 1.99 10.06
CA LEU A 110 -7.29 1.00 9.28
C LEU A 110 -6.51 0.55 8.03
N MET A 111 -5.84 1.48 7.37
CA MET A 111 -5.09 1.22 6.14
C MET A 111 -3.70 0.60 6.41
N SER A 112 -3.29 0.53 7.68
CA SER A 112 -1.92 0.17 8.08
C SER A 112 -1.69 -1.32 8.21
N SER A 113 -2.69 -2.16 7.95
CA SER A 113 -2.54 -3.61 8.02
C SER A 113 -3.46 -4.33 7.05
N ILE A 114 -2.96 -5.48 6.58
CA ILE A 114 -3.75 -6.48 5.87
C ILE A 114 -3.65 -7.77 6.69
N HIS A 115 -4.79 -8.42 6.91
CA HIS A 115 -4.85 -9.70 7.62
C HIS A 115 -5.42 -10.78 6.70
N ASP A 116 -4.81 -11.95 6.77
CA ASP A 116 -5.31 -13.17 6.14
C ASP A 116 -5.61 -13.02 4.64
N PHE A 117 -4.75 -12.28 3.93
CA PHE A 117 -4.89 -12.09 2.50
C PHE A 117 -4.51 -13.40 1.77
N PRO A 118 -5.42 -14.01 1.01
CA PRO A 118 -5.11 -15.25 0.30
C PRO A 118 -4.15 -14.99 -0.86
N LEU A 119 -3.01 -15.67 -0.87
CA LEU A 119 -2.02 -15.58 -1.94
C LEU A 119 -2.25 -16.65 -3.01
N ILE A 120 -2.04 -17.91 -2.63
CA ILE A 120 -2.05 -19.01 -3.61
C ILE A 120 -2.29 -20.34 -2.88
N GLU A 121 -2.91 -21.27 -3.59
CA GLU A 121 -3.06 -22.63 -3.10
C GLU A 121 -1.74 -23.40 -3.24
N LYS A 122 -1.45 -24.25 -2.26
CA LYS A 122 -0.22 -25.05 -2.22
C LYS A 122 -0.03 -25.91 -3.47
N ASN A 123 -1.12 -26.44 -4.01
CA ASN A 123 -1.09 -27.31 -5.21
C ASN A 123 -0.77 -26.57 -6.49
N GLU A 124 -0.85 -25.25 -6.49
CA GLU A 124 -0.50 -24.40 -7.65
C GLU A 124 1.01 -24.12 -7.71
N LEU A 125 1.75 -24.44 -6.63
CA LEU A 125 3.19 -24.24 -6.58
C LEU A 125 3.94 -25.45 -7.09
N VAL A 126 5.01 -25.20 -7.83
CA VAL A 126 5.95 -26.26 -8.28
C VAL A 126 7.02 -26.46 -7.21
N PRO A 127 7.22 -27.69 -6.68
CA PRO A 127 8.12 -27.92 -5.55
C PRO A 127 9.58 -27.48 -5.78
N GLU A 128 10.09 -27.56 -7.01
CA GLU A 128 11.47 -27.20 -7.34
C GLU A 128 11.69 -25.71 -7.60
N LYS A 129 10.62 -24.90 -7.61
CA LYS A 129 10.69 -23.48 -7.89
C LYS A 129 10.69 -22.65 -6.61
N ASN A 130 11.32 -21.48 -6.69
CA ASN A 130 11.35 -20.49 -5.63
C ASN A 130 10.39 -19.36 -5.95
N TYR A 131 9.75 -18.82 -4.91
CA TYR A 131 8.74 -17.80 -5.04
C TYR A 131 9.04 -16.62 -4.13
N LEU A 132 8.75 -15.41 -4.62
CA LEU A 132 8.89 -14.16 -3.88
C LEU A 132 7.54 -13.45 -3.85
N CYS A 133 7.15 -12.99 -2.67
CA CYS A 133 6.03 -12.07 -2.52
C CYS A 133 6.59 -10.65 -2.55
N ALA A 134 6.05 -9.80 -3.41
CA ALA A 134 6.42 -8.39 -3.51
C ALA A 134 5.23 -7.54 -3.05
N VAL A 135 5.49 -6.62 -2.13
CA VAL A 135 4.47 -5.72 -1.56
C VAL A 135 4.94 -4.28 -1.68
N LYS A 136 4.05 -3.40 -2.11
CA LYS A 136 4.30 -1.97 -2.24
C LYS A 136 3.06 -1.19 -1.87
N VAL A 137 3.24 -0.08 -1.14
CA VAL A 137 2.20 0.92 -0.92
C VAL A 137 2.43 2.06 -1.90
N SER A 138 1.50 2.27 -2.81
CA SER A 138 1.62 3.24 -3.90
C SER A 138 0.57 4.33 -3.75
N PHE A 139 1.01 5.59 -3.66
CA PHE A 139 0.13 6.75 -3.70
C PHE A 139 -0.23 7.10 -5.13
N ASP A 140 -1.53 7.26 -5.42
CA ASP A 140 -2.00 7.57 -6.77
C ASP A 140 -2.05 9.08 -7.01
N ARG A 141 -1.00 9.62 -7.61
CA ARG A 141 -0.93 11.04 -7.99
C ARG A 141 -1.91 11.41 -9.10
N GLU A 142 -2.22 10.45 -9.97
CA GLU A 142 -3.16 10.68 -11.09
C GLU A 142 -4.59 10.89 -10.61
N ALA A 143 -4.94 10.41 -9.43
CA ALA A 143 -6.26 10.63 -8.84
C ALA A 143 -6.42 12.01 -8.20
N LEU A 144 -5.35 12.81 -8.11
CA LEU A 144 -5.43 14.17 -7.63
C LEU A 144 -6.20 15.08 -8.61
N PRO A 145 -6.87 16.14 -8.11
CA PRO A 145 -7.45 17.15 -8.98
C PRO A 145 -6.42 17.77 -9.92
N LEU A 146 -6.85 18.14 -11.12
CA LEU A 146 -5.97 18.65 -12.17
C LEU A 146 -4.97 19.72 -11.72
N PRO A 147 -5.34 20.73 -10.89
CA PRO A 147 -4.38 21.73 -10.43
C PRO A 147 -3.22 21.18 -9.60
N LEU A 148 -3.43 20.05 -8.89
CA LEU A 148 -2.41 19.44 -8.03
C LEU A 148 -1.53 18.43 -8.75
N ARG A 149 -2.00 17.82 -9.84
CA ARG A 149 -1.27 16.76 -10.54
C ARG A 149 0.13 17.15 -10.99
N PRO A 150 0.31 18.26 -11.72
CA PRO A 150 1.65 18.64 -12.15
C PRO A 150 2.59 18.90 -10.97
N ILE A 151 2.07 19.53 -9.92
CA ILE A 151 2.84 19.85 -8.70
C ILE A 151 3.28 18.57 -8.01
N ALA A 152 2.42 17.56 -7.96
CA ALA A 152 2.69 16.29 -7.31
C ALA A 152 3.84 15.50 -7.96
N TYR A 153 4.14 15.75 -9.23
CA TYR A 153 5.26 15.09 -9.91
C TYR A 153 6.61 15.74 -9.66
N ILE A 154 6.65 16.99 -9.20
CA ILE A 154 7.88 17.74 -8.98
C ILE A 154 8.15 18.09 -7.52
N ASP A 155 7.13 18.09 -6.66
CA ASP A 155 7.26 18.42 -5.24
C ASP A 155 7.43 17.14 -4.42
N PRO A 156 8.57 16.98 -3.69
CA PRO A 156 8.82 15.79 -2.86
C PRO A 156 7.76 15.53 -1.79
N GLN A 157 7.01 16.54 -1.37
CA GLN A 157 5.94 16.37 -0.39
C GLN A 157 4.79 15.49 -0.90
N TRP A 158 4.75 15.19 -2.20
CA TRP A 158 3.79 14.28 -2.81
C TRP A 158 4.38 12.90 -3.11
N TYR A 159 5.62 12.64 -2.70
CA TYR A 159 6.24 11.31 -2.81
C TYR A 159 5.83 10.48 -1.58
N LEU A 160 4.61 9.93 -1.64
CA LEU A 160 3.95 9.27 -0.52
C LEU A 160 3.86 7.75 -0.69
N SER A 161 4.67 7.21 -1.60
CA SER A 161 4.73 5.77 -1.88
C SER A 161 5.91 5.12 -1.17
N SER A 162 5.81 3.81 -0.94
CA SER A 162 6.94 2.98 -0.50
C SER A 162 7.73 2.44 -1.69
N ASP A 163 8.90 1.85 -1.42
CA ASP A 163 9.55 0.95 -2.35
C ASP A 163 8.90 -0.44 -2.32
N TRP A 164 9.26 -1.28 -3.29
CA TRP A 164 8.89 -2.69 -3.25
C TRP A 164 9.65 -3.40 -2.14
N THR A 165 8.92 -4.17 -1.32
CA THR A 165 9.50 -5.09 -0.34
C THR A 165 9.32 -6.50 -0.87
N LEU A 166 10.42 -7.24 -0.98
CA LEU A 166 10.44 -8.63 -1.43
C LEU A 166 10.55 -9.55 -0.23
N TRP A 167 9.70 -10.57 -0.19
CA TRP A 167 9.66 -11.53 0.89
C TRP A 167 9.62 -12.96 0.33
N PRO A 168 10.56 -13.83 0.71
CA PRO A 168 10.55 -15.20 0.19
C PRO A 168 9.36 -15.98 0.73
N LEU A 169 8.71 -16.74 -0.13
CA LEU A 169 7.69 -17.69 0.27
C LEU A 169 8.38 -19.01 0.62
N LYS A 170 8.29 -19.40 1.87
CA LYS A 170 8.81 -20.68 2.35
C LYS A 170 7.75 -21.75 2.18
N LYS A 171 8.09 -22.76 1.40
CA LYS A 171 7.19 -23.91 1.15
C LYS A 171 7.27 -24.92 2.28
#